data_c540f0f5adffcea7f1c6d367ef7bd2ba
#
_entry.id   c540f0f5adffcea7f1c6d367ef7bd2ba
#
_cell.length_a   1.000
_cell.length_b   1.000
_cell.length_c   1.000
_cell.angle_alpha   90.00
_cell.angle_beta   90.00
_cell.angle_gamma   90.00
#
_symmetry.space_group_name_H-M   'P 1'
#
loop_
_entity.id
_entity.type
_entity.pdbx_description
1 polymer ?
#
loop_
_entity_poly.entity_id
_entity_poly.type
_entity_poly.pdbx_seq_one_letter_code
_entity_poly.pdbx_strand_id
1 'polypeptide(L)'
;MLNYRMREGERAYFPRPEGMSPTLHALLIQRGIATAEQAEEFLHPSASRLRDPMLLSDMGPATAAIRAAMENGEPICVYGDYDVDGVSASAILAGYLRAQGAKAEVYLPSRHSEGYGLNEPAIRAIAQRSRLMVTVDCGVTSVELIDLAKSLGLTCVVTDHHRPAERLPACPVVNPLLNDYPFGFLCGAGVAFKSDE
;
A
#
# COMPACT_ATOMS: atom_id res chain seq x y z
N MET A 1 -16.04 32.22 20.80
CA MET A 1 -14.72 32.40 20.16
C MET A 1 -13.96 31.08 20.27
N LEU A 2 -13.66 30.41 19.17
CA LEU A 2 -12.86 29.19 19.18
C LEU A 2 -11.40 29.60 19.40
N ASN A 3 -10.80 29.16 20.50
CA ASN A 3 -9.37 29.35 20.77
C ASN A 3 -8.57 28.27 20.05
N TYR A 4 -7.90 28.64 18.97
CA TYR A 4 -6.93 27.77 18.30
C TYR A 4 -5.59 27.87 19.05
N ARG A 5 -5.09 26.76 19.59
CA ARG A 5 -3.70 26.64 20.05
C ARG A 5 -2.87 25.99 18.94
N MET A 6 -1.86 26.68 18.48
CA MET A 6 -0.83 26.06 17.65
C MET A 6 -0.06 25.04 18.48
N ARG A 7 0.14 23.82 17.97
CA ARG A 7 1.01 22.84 18.62
C ARG A 7 2.44 23.37 18.63
N GLU A 8 3.03 23.51 19.82
CA GLU A 8 4.46 23.71 19.97
C GLU A 8 5.12 22.33 19.91
N GLY A 9 5.67 21.96 18.75
CA GLY A 9 6.60 20.82 18.60
C GLY A 9 8.03 21.32 18.48
N GLU A 10 9.02 20.42 18.57
CA GLU A 10 10.40 20.75 18.25
C GLU A 10 10.45 21.38 16.87
N ARG A 11 10.89 22.64 16.80
CA ARG A 11 10.88 23.42 15.59
C ARG A 11 12.11 23.08 14.75
N ALA A 12 11.97 22.17 13.81
CA ALA A 12 12.83 22.22 12.64
C ALA A 12 12.70 23.64 12.05
N TYR A 13 13.81 24.34 11.87
CA TYR A 13 13.81 25.70 11.33
C TYR A 13 14.70 25.76 10.10
N PHE A 14 14.13 26.24 9.02
CA PHE A 14 14.90 26.70 7.85
C PHE A 14 14.46 28.12 7.47
N PRO A 15 15.34 28.95 6.89
CA PRO A 15 14.98 30.28 6.46
C PRO A 15 13.82 30.23 5.46
N ARG A 16 12.83 31.09 5.64
CA ARG A 16 11.70 31.17 4.71
C ARG A 16 12.16 31.59 3.32
N PRO A 17 11.96 30.77 2.28
CA PRO A 17 12.28 31.14 0.91
C PRO A 17 11.57 32.40 0.45
N GLU A 18 12.22 33.17 -0.42
CA GLU A 18 11.61 34.35 -1.03
C GLU A 18 10.33 33.95 -1.81
N GLY A 19 9.28 34.73 -1.68
CA GLY A 19 7.98 34.45 -2.31
C GLY A 19 7.09 33.45 -1.54
N MET A 20 7.61 32.69 -0.59
CA MET A 20 6.80 31.77 0.21
C MET A 20 5.98 32.52 1.28
N SER A 21 4.67 32.23 1.38
CA SER A 21 3.84 32.84 2.43
C SER A 21 4.26 32.39 3.83
N PRO A 22 4.15 33.26 4.86
CA PRO A 22 4.45 32.86 6.26
C PRO A 22 3.62 31.67 6.73
N THR A 23 2.36 31.58 6.31
CA THR A 23 1.46 30.47 6.67
C THR A 23 1.94 29.14 6.07
N LEU A 24 2.29 29.11 4.77
CA LEU A 24 2.82 27.92 4.12
C LEU A 24 4.11 27.46 4.79
N HIS A 25 5.04 28.38 5.05
CA HIS A 25 6.28 28.08 5.74
C HIS A 25 6.03 27.45 7.14
N ALA A 26 5.13 28.03 7.94
CA ALA A 26 4.77 27.48 9.23
C ALA A 26 4.16 26.06 9.15
N LEU A 27 3.33 25.80 8.13
CA LEU A 27 2.75 24.48 7.89
C LEU A 27 3.80 23.43 7.48
N LEU A 28 4.78 23.79 6.68
CA LEU A 28 5.89 22.92 6.30
C LEU A 28 6.73 22.54 7.51
N ILE A 29 7.10 23.53 8.35
CA ILE A 29 7.82 23.28 9.61
C ILE A 29 7.03 22.34 10.55
N GLN A 30 5.71 22.54 10.68
CA GLN A 30 4.88 21.68 11.50
C GLN A 30 4.80 20.23 10.99
N ARG A 31 5.09 20.00 9.71
CA ARG A 31 5.21 18.67 9.08
C ARG A 31 6.62 18.08 9.17
N GLY A 32 7.52 18.71 9.90
CA GLY A 32 8.89 18.24 10.08
C GLY A 32 9.83 18.55 8.90
N ILE A 33 9.40 19.40 7.96
CA ILE A 33 10.25 19.88 6.87
C ILE A 33 11.26 20.85 7.43
N ALA A 34 12.54 20.50 7.33
CA ALA A 34 13.64 21.17 8.04
C ALA A 34 14.59 21.96 7.12
N THR A 35 14.49 21.76 5.79
CA THR A 35 15.35 22.42 4.81
C THR A 35 14.55 22.96 3.62
N ALA A 36 15.16 23.92 2.89
CA ALA A 36 14.56 24.46 1.67
C ALA A 36 14.41 23.39 0.57
N GLU A 37 15.38 22.47 0.48
CA GLU A 37 15.36 21.35 -0.47
C GLU A 37 14.21 20.39 -0.17
N GLN A 38 13.97 20.07 1.09
CA GLN A 38 12.81 19.26 1.50
C GLN A 38 11.49 19.97 1.20
N ALA A 39 11.43 21.29 1.39
CA ALA A 39 10.25 22.07 1.07
C ALA A 39 9.98 22.07 -0.45
N GLU A 40 11.01 22.22 -1.26
CA GLU A 40 10.92 22.15 -2.72
C GLU A 40 10.47 20.77 -3.18
N GLU A 41 11.05 19.70 -2.59
CA GLU A 41 10.67 18.33 -2.88
C GLU A 41 9.20 18.03 -2.53
N PHE A 42 8.74 18.55 -1.40
CA PHE A 42 7.35 18.36 -0.95
C PHE A 42 6.33 19.13 -1.81
N LEU A 43 6.67 20.35 -2.22
CA LEU A 43 5.77 21.22 -2.98
C LEU A 43 5.75 20.90 -4.48
N HIS A 44 6.82 20.32 -5.00
CA HIS A 44 7.00 20.01 -6.42
C HIS A 44 7.33 18.52 -6.61
N PRO A 45 6.33 17.62 -6.40
CA PRO A 45 6.54 16.19 -6.58
C PRO A 45 6.89 15.85 -8.03
N SER A 46 7.82 14.92 -8.23
CA SER A 46 8.28 14.49 -9.55
C SER A 46 8.45 12.96 -9.58
N ALA A 47 8.11 12.34 -10.71
CA ALA A 47 8.32 10.90 -10.91
C ALA A 47 9.81 10.51 -10.79
N SER A 48 10.74 11.40 -11.12
CA SER A 48 12.18 11.15 -10.95
C SER A 48 12.65 11.02 -9.50
N ARG A 49 11.77 11.29 -8.54
CA ARG A 49 12.02 11.16 -7.10
C ARG A 49 11.37 9.92 -6.48
N LEU A 50 10.74 9.09 -7.29
CA LEU A 50 10.23 7.81 -6.81
C LEU A 50 11.39 6.95 -6.29
N ARG A 51 11.20 6.39 -5.09
CA ARG A 51 12.20 5.52 -4.47
C ARG A 51 12.15 4.14 -5.11
N ASP A 52 13.28 3.45 -5.14
CA ASP A 52 13.39 2.07 -5.64
C ASP A 52 12.37 1.17 -4.90
N PRO A 53 11.46 0.49 -5.62
CA PRO A 53 10.49 -0.42 -5.02
C PRO A 53 11.13 -1.60 -4.31
N MET A 54 12.32 -2.04 -4.74
CA MET A 54 13.04 -3.16 -4.12
C MET A 54 13.53 -2.86 -2.69
N LEU A 55 13.45 -1.60 -2.26
CA LEU A 55 13.69 -1.22 -0.86
C LEU A 55 12.51 -1.53 0.07
N LEU A 56 11.32 -1.80 -0.48
CA LEU A 56 10.16 -2.23 0.32
C LEU A 56 10.37 -3.66 0.83
N SER A 57 9.89 -3.93 2.05
CA SER A 57 9.92 -5.28 2.63
C SER A 57 9.28 -6.29 1.69
N ASP A 58 9.86 -7.46 1.59
CA ASP A 58 9.36 -8.61 0.81
C ASP A 58 8.97 -8.32 -0.65
N MET A 59 9.38 -7.19 -1.23
CA MET A 59 9.08 -6.87 -2.62
C MET A 59 9.62 -7.94 -3.57
N GLY A 60 10.86 -8.40 -3.37
CA GLY A 60 11.44 -9.48 -4.17
C GLY A 60 10.63 -10.78 -4.12
N PRO A 61 10.36 -11.35 -2.93
CA PRO A 61 9.48 -12.52 -2.79
C PRO A 61 8.06 -12.30 -3.34
N ALA A 62 7.47 -11.12 -3.17
CA ALA A 62 6.14 -10.79 -3.66
C ALA A 62 6.09 -10.81 -5.19
N THR A 63 7.01 -10.11 -5.85
CA THR A 63 7.10 -10.08 -7.32
C THR A 63 7.45 -11.44 -7.90
N ALA A 64 8.29 -12.24 -7.22
CA ALA A 64 8.59 -13.60 -7.63
C ALA A 64 7.33 -14.50 -7.61
N ALA A 65 6.50 -14.40 -6.57
CA ALA A 65 5.26 -15.17 -6.48
C ALA A 65 4.24 -14.77 -7.57
N ILE A 66 4.09 -13.47 -7.84
CA ILE A 66 3.21 -12.95 -8.90
C ILE A 66 3.72 -13.42 -10.27
N ARG A 67 5.00 -13.29 -10.55
CA ARG A 67 5.62 -13.72 -11.81
C ARG A 67 5.45 -15.21 -12.03
N ALA A 68 5.69 -16.04 -11.02
CA ALA A 68 5.50 -17.49 -11.12
C ALA A 68 4.04 -17.85 -11.48
N ALA A 69 3.05 -17.21 -10.86
CA ALA A 69 1.65 -17.43 -11.20
C ALA A 69 1.33 -17.03 -12.64
N MET A 70 1.90 -15.90 -13.13
CA MET A 70 1.73 -15.45 -14.50
C MET A 70 2.35 -16.44 -15.51
N GLU A 71 3.59 -16.88 -15.28
CA GLU A 71 4.32 -17.83 -16.14
C GLU A 71 3.60 -19.18 -16.22
N ASN A 72 2.99 -19.63 -15.13
CA ASN A 72 2.17 -20.85 -15.07
C ASN A 72 0.76 -20.64 -15.65
N GLY A 73 0.36 -19.44 -16.04
CA GLY A 73 -0.99 -19.12 -16.52
C GLY A 73 -2.08 -19.28 -15.45
N GLU A 74 -1.70 -19.20 -14.17
CA GLU A 74 -2.58 -19.38 -13.03
C GLU A 74 -3.52 -18.16 -12.85
N PRO A 75 -4.79 -18.37 -12.45
CA PRO A 75 -5.68 -17.26 -12.14
C PRO A 75 -5.25 -16.53 -10.86
N ILE A 76 -5.19 -15.20 -10.94
CA ILE A 76 -4.81 -14.29 -9.84
C ILE A 76 -6.04 -13.52 -9.39
N CYS A 77 -6.29 -13.47 -8.08
CA CYS A 77 -7.27 -12.57 -7.48
C CYS A 77 -6.57 -11.40 -6.79
N VAL A 78 -6.88 -10.18 -7.21
CA VAL A 78 -6.53 -8.95 -6.50
C VAL A 78 -7.67 -8.64 -5.53
N TYR A 79 -7.41 -8.78 -4.24
CA TYR A 79 -8.37 -8.51 -3.17
C TYR A 79 -8.13 -7.12 -2.61
N GLY A 80 -9.01 -6.17 -2.88
CA GLY A 80 -8.89 -4.80 -2.38
C GLY A 80 -9.85 -4.47 -1.25
N ASP A 81 -9.73 -3.26 -0.70
CA ASP A 81 -10.76 -2.68 0.15
C ASP A 81 -11.77 -1.87 -0.67
N TYR A 82 -12.92 -1.54 -0.08
CA TYR A 82 -14.03 -0.86 -0.73
C TYR A 82 -13.90 0.66 -0.77
N ASP A 83 -12.92 1.26 -0.11
CA ASP A 83 -12.70 2.70 -0.13
C ASP A 83 -11.93 3.17 -1.37
N VAL A 84 -11.70 4.47 -1.50
CA VAL A 84 -11.06 5.02 -2.69
C VAL A 84 -9.61 4.56 -2.86
N ASP A 85 -8.90 4.29 -1.77
CA ASP A 85 -7.53 3.82 -1.83
C ASP A 85 -7.47 2.35 -2.28
N GLY A 86 -8.29 1.47 -1.68
CA GLY A 86 -8.40 0.07 -2.05
C GLY A 86 -8.91 -0.14 -3.48
N VAL A 87 -9.91 0.64 -3.91
CA VAL A 87 -10.42 0.60 -5.30
C VAL A 87 -9.34 1.05 -6.28
N SER A 88 -8.61 2.13 -5.97
CA SER A 88 -7.52 2.63 -6.83
C SER A 88 -6.35 1.66 -6.88
N ALA A 89 -5.93 1.11 -5.74
CA ALA A 89 -4.89 0.08 -5.65
C ALA A 89 -5.25 -1.16 -6.49
N SER A 90 -6.49 -1.62 -6.37
CA SER A 90 -7.01 -2.76 -7.14
C SER A 90 -7.01 -2.49 -8.65
N ALA A 91 -7.40 -1.29 -9.06
CA ALA A 91 -7.42 -0.90 -10.47
C ALA A 91 -6.01 -0.84 -11.06
N ILE A 92 -5.05 -0.28 -10.32
CA ILE A 92 -3.64 -0.19 -10.70
C ILE A 92 -3.08 -1.61 -10.91
N LEU A 93 -3.05 -2.42 -9.85
CA LEU A 93 -2.41 -3.74 -9.91
C LEU A 93 -3.11 -4.67 -10.91
N ALA A 94 -4.44 -4.79 -10.88
CA ALA A 94 -5.17 -5.65 -11.82
C ALA A 94 -5.07 -5.14 -13.26
N GLY A 95 -5.04 -3.83 -13.47
CA GLY A 95 -4.82 -3.23 -14.78
C GLY A 95 -3.47 -3.59 -15.36
N TYR A 96 -2.41 -3.46 -14.58
CA TYR A 96 -1.06 -3.86 -14.96
C TYR A 96 -0.98 -5.36 -15.27
N LEU A 97 -1.42 -6.21 -14.35
CA LEU A 97 -1.38 -7.67 -14.54
C LEU A 97 -2.10 -8.11 -15.83
N ARG A 98 -3.27 -7.53 -16.11
CA ARG A 98 -4.02 -7.79 -17.35
C ARG A 98 -3.30 -7.30 -18.59
N ALA A 99 -2.65 -6.14 -18.53
CA ALA A 99 -1.84 -5.61 -19.62
C ALA A 99 -0.63 -6.52 -19.93
N GLN A 100 -0.10 -7.22 -18.93
CA GLN A 100 0.94 -8.24 -19.07
C GLN A 100 0.39 -9.63 -19.47
N GLY A 101 -0.92 -9.75 -19.75
CA GLY A 101 -1.54 -11.01 -20.19
C GLY A 101 -1.95 -11.96 -19.05
N ALA A 102 -1.88 -11.54 -17.78
CA ALA A 102 -2.31 -12.37 -16.66
C ALA A 102 -3.84 -12.51 -16.59
N LYS A 103 -4.29 -13.66 -16.09
CA LYS A 103 -5.70 -13.90 -15.76
C LYS A 103 -6.02 -13.30 -14.39
N ALA A 104 -6.12 -11.98 -14.31
CA ALA A 104 -6.37 -11.26 -13.07
C ALA A 104 -7.83 -10.84 -12.94
N GLU A 105 -8.46 -11.19 -11.83
CA GLU A 105 -9.77 -10.69 -11.41
C GLU A 105 -9.64 -9.81 -10.16
N VAL A 106 -10.62 -8.93 -9.94
CA VAL A 106 -10.68 -8.08 -8.76
C VAL A 106 -11.83 -8.55 -7.87
N TYR A 107 -11.57 -8.63 -6.58
CA TYR A 107 -12.58 -8.80 -5.56
C TYR A 107 -12.56 -7.59 -4.61
N LEU A 108 -13.71 -6.94 -4.46
CA LEU A 108 -13.92 -5.86 -3.52
C LEU A 108 -15.06 -6.26 -2.59
N PRO A 109 -14.84 -6.32 -1.26
CA PRO A 109 -15.90 -6.68 -0.32
C PRO A 109 -17.00 -5.62 -0.30
N SER A 110 -18.24 -6.05 -0.10
CA SER A 110 -19.35 -5.14 0.07
C SER A 110 -19.36 -4.53 1.46
N ARG A 111 -19.26 -3.20 1.54
CA ARG A 111 -19.31 -2.45 2.82
C ARG A 111 -20.52 -2.80 3.68
N HIS A 112 -21.66 -3.09 3.05
CA HIS A 112 -22.92 -3.30 3.77
C HIS A 112 -23.12 -4.74 4.27
N SER A 113 -22.54 -5.74 3.59
CA SER A 113 -22.78 -7.15 3.89
C SER A 113 -21.56 -7.91 4.39
N GLU A 114 -20.34 -7.45 4.10
CA GLU A 114 -19.11 -8.17 4.38
C GLU A 114 -18.17 -7.45 5.36
N GLY A 115 -18.33 -6.13 5.50
CA GLY A 115 -17.49 -5.32 6.38
C GLY A 115 -16.15 -4.92 5.76
N TYR A 116 -15.22 -4.50 6.63
CA TYR A 116 -13.88 -4.04 6.24
C TYR A 116 -12.89 -5.21 6.18
N GLY A 117 -12.00 -5.16 5.17
CA GLY A 117 -10.88 -6.09 5.04
C GLY A 117 -11.27 -7.49 4.54
N LEU A 118 -10.40 -8.46 4.81
CA LEU A 118 -10.62 -9.84 4.40
C LEU A 118 -11.78 -10.48 5.16
N ASN A 119 -12.48 -11.43 4.50
CA ASN A 119 -13.51 -12.24 5.15
C ASN A 119 -13.45 -13.70 4.67
N GLU A 120 -13.84 -14.63 5.53
CA GLU A 120 -13.79 -16.06 5.26
C GLU A 120 -14.64 -16.49 4.06
N PRO A 121 -15.92 -16.07 3.89
CA PRO A 121 -16.72 -16.46 2.73
C PRO A 121 -16.07 -16.07 1.39
N ALA A 122 -15.51 -14.86 1.30
CA ALA A 122 -14.82 -14.38 0.11
C ALA A 122 -13.57 -15.25 -0.19
N ILE A 123 -12.75 -15.53 0.84
CA ILE A 123 -11.54 -16.35 0.69
C ILE A 123 -11.90 -17.74 0.17
N ARG A 124 -12.94 -18.39 0.72
CA ARG A 124 -13.41 -19.70 0.25
C ARG A 124 -13.88 -19.67 -1.20
N ALA A 125 -14.58 -18.62 -1.61
CA ALA A 125 -15.01 -18.44 -3.00
C ALA A 125 -13.82 -18.20 -3.95
N ILE A 126 -12.84 -17.40 -3.53
CA ILE A 126 -11.63 -17.11 -4.30
C ILE A 126 -10.79 -18.38 -4.48
N ALA A 127 -10.62 -19.19 -3.45
CA ALA A 127 -9.83 -20.43 -3.51
C ALA A 127 -10.38 -21.47 -4.51
N GLN A 128 -11.64 -21.38 -4.91
CA GLN A 128 -12.23 -22.27 -5.92
C GLN A 128 -11.83 -21.90 -7.36
N ARG A 129 -11.41 -20.63 -7.59
CA ARG A 129 -11.21 -20.10 -8.95
C ARG A 129 -9.85 -19.46 -9.17
N SER A 130 -9.09 -19.18 -8.11
CA SER A 130 -7.76 -18.58 -8.18
C SER A 130 -6.70 -19.48 -7.55
N ARG A 131 -5.42 -19.19 -7.84
CA ARG A 131 -4.26 -19.86 -7.26
C ARG A 131 -3.39 -18.89 -6.46
N LEU A 132 -3.37 -17.63 -6.87
CA LEU A 132 -2.71 -16.55 -6.15
C LEU A 132 -3.76 -15.53 -5.70
N MET A 133 -3.70 -15.12 -4.46
CA MET A 133 -4.42 -13.95 -3.93
C MET A 133 -3.41 -12.89 -3.53
N VAL A 134 -3.51 -11.71 -4.16
CA VAL A 134 -2.75 -10.52 -3.79
C VAL A 134 -3.70 -9.55 -3.11
N THR A 135 -3.49 -9.26 -1.82
CA THR A 135 -4.27 -8.21 -1.17
C THR A 135 -3.66 -6.84 -1.44
N VAL A 136 -4.48 -5.84 -1.62
CA VAL A 136 -4.08 -4.45 -1.79
C VAL A 136 -4.84 -3.57 -0.79
N ASP A 137 -4.13 -2.68 -0.11
CA ASP A 137 -4.69 -1.75 0.88
C ASP A 137 -5.37 -2.45 2.09
N CYS A 138 -5.06 -3.72 2.30
CA CYS A 138 -5.54 -4.50 3.44
C CYS A 138 -4.70 -5.75 3.64
N GLY A 139 -4.86 -6.41 4.78
CA GLY A 139 -4.34 -7.75 5.00
C GLY A 139 -3.17 -7.84 5.97
N VAL A 140 -2.44 -6.77 6.27
CA VAL A 140 -1.25 -6.81 7.15
C VAL A 140 -1.56 -7.31 8.57
N THR A 141 -2.80 -7.17 9.03
CA THR A 141 -3.27 -7.67 10.33
C THR A 141 -4.10 -8.93 10.24
N SER A 142 -4.36 -9.46 9.03
CA SER A 142 -5.32 -10.55 8.79
C SER A 142 -4.66 -11.95 8.83
N VAL A 143 -3.89 -12.23 9.88
CA VAL A 143 -3.05 -13.43 9.99
C VAL A 143 -3.86 -14.72 9.82
N GLU A 144 -4.95 -14.87 10.59
CA GLU A 144 -5.78 -16.08 10.59
C GLU A 144 -6.48 -16.31 9.25
N LEU A 145 -6.88 -15.23 8.57
CA LEU A 145 -7.54 -15.30 7.26
C LEU A 145 -6.54 -15.62 6.14
N ILE A 146 -5.31 -15.14 6.23
CA ILE A 146 -4.23 -15.56 5.31
C ILE A 146 -3.85 -17.02 5.56
N ASP A 147 -3.77 -17.47 6.83
CA ASP A 147 -3.53 -18.88 7.16
C ASP A 147 -4.67 -19.76 6.60
N LEU A 148 -5.93 -19.34 6.70
CA LEU A 148 -7.06 -20.00 6.06
C LEU A 148 -6.90 -20.07 4.54
N ALA A 149 -6.59 -18.95 3.88
CA ALA A 149 -6.38 -18.91 2.43
C ALA A 149 -5.32 -19.91 1.98
N LYS A 150 -4.19 -19.96 2.68
CA LYS A 150 -3.11 -20.94 2.42
C LYS A 150 -3.55 -22.37 2.64
N SER A 151 -4.34 -22.65 3.68
CA SER A 151 -4.87 -24.00 3.95
C SER A 151 -5.83 -24.47 2.84
N LEU A 152 -6.45 -23.56 2.11
CA LEU A 152 -7.30 -23.82 0.96
C LEU A 152 -6.52 -23.90 -0.37
N GLY A 153 -5.18 -23.84 -0.33
CA GLY A 153 -4.31 -23.98 -1.50
C GLY A 153 -4.02 -22.69 -2.26
N LEU A 154 -4.34 -21.52 -1.69
CA LEU A 154 -3.94 -20.24 -2.25
C LEU A 154 -2.49 -19.91 -1.89
N THR A 155 -1.71 -19.47 -2.85
CA THR A 155 -0.55 -18.64 -2.59
C THR A 155 -1.03 -17.25 -2.22
N CYS A 156 -0.41 -16.58 -1.24
CA CYS A 156 -0.82 -15.27 -0.77
C CYS A 156 0.34 -14.29 -0.84
N VAL A 157 0.05 -13.05 -1.23
CA VAL A 157 0.90 -11.88 -1.13
C VAL A 157 0.07 -10.76 -0.51
N VAL A 158 0.62 -10.07 0.47
CA VAL A 158 -0.03 -8.91 1.10
C VAL A 158 0.70 -7.64 0.67
N THR A 159 -0.02 -6.68 0.09
CA THR A 159 0.47 -5.32 -0.13
C THR A 159 -0.42 -4.35 0.66
N ASP A 160 0.16 -3.62 1.60
CA ASP A 160 -0.59 -2.81 2.55
C ASP A 160 0.25 -1.62 3.03
N HIS A 161 -0.37 -0.62 3.62
CA HIS A 161 0.29 0.53 4.22
C HIS A 161 -0.18 0.80 5.66
N HIS A 162 -1.15 0.04 6.13
CA HIS A 162 -1.64 0.13 7.49
C HIS A 162 -0.59 -0.32 8.51
N ARG A 163 -0.74 0.12 9.75
CA ARG A 163 0.19 -0.24 10.82
C ARG A 163 0.19 -1.74 11.05
N PRO A 164 1.35 -2.40 10.95
CA PRO A 164 1.46 -3.83 11.21
C PRO A 164 1.13 -4.17 12.66
N ALA A 165 0.60 -5.38 12.88
CA ALA A 165 0.49 -5.98 14.21
C ALA A 165 1.82 -6.62 14.64
N GLU A 166 1.90 -7.08 15.88
CA GLU A 166 3.08 -7.80 16.40
C GLU A 166 3.35 -9.09 15.61
N ARG A 167 2.30 -9.81 15.20
CA ARG A 167 2.38 -10.99 14.34
C ARG A 167 1.98 -10.61 12.92
N LEU A 168 2.82 -10.97 11.95
CA LEU A 168 2.56 -10.78 10.52
C LEU A 168 2.01 -12.07 9.87
N PRO A 169 1.26 -11.95 8.76
CA PRO A 169 0.90 -13.08 7.93
C PRO A 169 2.12 -13.87 7.44
N ALA A 170 2.03 -15.20 7.41
CA ALA A 170 3.10 -16.09 6.97
C ALA A 170 3.17 -16.18 5.43
N CYS A 171 3.31 -15.04 4.75
CA CYS A 171 3.48 -14.86 3.31
C CYS A 171 4.31 -13.59 3.07
N PRO A 172 4.72 -13.28 1.83
CA PRO A 172 5.34 -12.00 1.53
C PRO A 172 4.42 -10.83 1.91
N VAL A 173 4.95 -9.86 2.69
CA VAL A 173 4.23 -8.66 3.14
C VAL A 173 4.99 -7.42 2.69
N VAL A 174 4.48 -6.75 1.67
CA VAL A 174 4.98 -5.47 1.18
C VAL A 174 4.30 -4.34 1.93
N ASN A 175 5.06 -3.66 2.80
CA ASN A 175 4.52 -2.55 3.59
C ASN A 175 5.64 -1.56 3.94
N PRO A 176 5.47 -0.25 3.67
CA PRO A 176 6.52 0.75 3.90
C PRO A 176 6.85 1.00 5.37
N LEU A 177 6.08 0.43 6.32
CA LEU A 177 6.30 0.55 7.76
C LEU A 177 7.07 -0.63 8.37
N LEU A 178 7.40 -1.67 7.59
CA LEU A 178 8.07 -2.88 8.09
C LEU A 178 9.59 -2.81 8.10
N ASN A 179 10.15 -1.88 7.36
CA ASN A 179 11.59 -1.66 7.28
C ASN A 179 11.89 -0.16 7.13
N ASP A 180 13.18 0.19 6.98
CA ASP A 180 13.62 1.57 6.81
C ASP A 180 13.37 2.11 5.38
N TYR A 181 12.21 1.83 4.79
CA TYR A 181 11.85 2.39 3.49
C TYR A 181 11.82 3.92 3.57
N PRO A 182 12.49 4.65 2.67
CA PRO A 182 12.71 6.10 2.81
C PRO A 182 11.45 6.96 2.80
N PHE A 183 10.28 6.40 2.49
CA PHE A 183 9.01 7.12 2.45
C PHE A 183 7.86 6.27 3.02
N GLY A 184 7.70 6.30 4.34
CA GLY A 184 6.67 5.55 5.08
C GLY A 184 5.23 6.05 4.91
N PHE A 185 4.99 7.06 4.06
CA PHE A 185 3.67 7.67 3.84
C PHE A 185 2.99 7.25 2.53
N LEU A 186 3.44 6.15 1.92
CA LEU A 186 2.71 5.59 0.78
C LEU A 186 1.30 5.18 1.22
N CYS A 187 0.30 5.50 0.40
CA CYS A 187 -1.05 4.96 0.51
C CYS A 187 -1.12 3.57 -0.16
N GLY A 188 -2.23 2.85 -0.03
CA GLY A 188 -2.42 1.54 -0.63
C GLY A 188 -2.22 1.54 -2.14
N ALA A 189 -2.77 2.55 -2.83
CA ALA A 189 -2.54 2.76 -4.27
C ALA A 189 -1.06 3.01 -4.59
N GLY A 190 -0.33 3.72 -3.73
CA GLY A 190 1.10 3.96 -3.88
C GLY A 190 1.93 2.69 -3.72
N VAL A 191 1.57 1.80 -2.80
CA VAL A 191 2.22 0.48 -2.63
C VAL A 191 1.93 -0.41 -3.83
N ALA A 192 0.68 -0.45 -4.31
CA ALA A 192 0.30 -1.21 -5.50
C ALA A 192 1.07 -0.73 -6.74
N PHE A 193 1.18 0.58 -6.95
CA PHE A 193 1.97 1.16 -8.04
C PHE A 193 3.45 0.75 -7.98
N LYS A 194 4.04 0.69 -6.79
CA LYS A 194 5.42 0.23 -6.60
C LYS A 194 5.61 -1.27 -6.89
N SER A 195 4.56 -2.05 -6.81
CA SER A 195 4.58 -3.48 -7.12
C SER A 195 4.52 -3.75 -8.64
N ASP A 196 4.21 -2.73 -9.45
CA ASP A 196 4.12 -2.78 -10.91
C ASP A 196 5.46 -2.41 -11.59
N GLU A 197 6.36 -1.70 -10.89
CA GLU A 197 7.72 -1.31 -11.34
C GLU A 197 8.68 -2.50 -11.32
#